data_bbdc343a9547d803fa13eedb6e6d9cdf
#
_entry.id   bbdc343a9547d803fa13eedb6e6d9cdf
#
_cell.length_a   1.000
_cell.length_b   1.000
_cell.length_c   1.000
_cell.angle_alpha   90.00
_cell.angle_beta   90.00
_cell.angle_gamma   90.00
#
_symmetry.space_group_name_H-M   'P 1'
#
loop_
_entity.id
_entity.type
_entity.pdbx_description
1 polymer ?
#
loop_
_entity_poly.entity_id
_entity_poly.type
_entity_poly.pdbx_seq_one_letter_code
_entity_poly.pdbx_strand_id
1 'polypeptide(L)'
;MIKLAEATNDKHDLDALSEWISGYPRLTQGDLTKKYEAEWSDYLGIKNSISVNSGSSANLLMLYSLIEAGDLEPGDSVIVPALSWSTDLAPIIQLGLLPILCDCNMTDFSLDLDHLEKLLDEGAVFEEQEIRIRKRAKAVIIVPVLGFVPDMERVLSICNNHKVILLEDCCESLGSEFKGQKLGTFGVMSTFSTFFGHHISTIEGGMICTNDSKYNKILRSIRAHGWGRDWTEEQQKEEQLEWGVSEFDASFTFYTVGFNCRSTDLQAFLGLRQLKKLPKIVEKRNENYKKYLHLLGMSDNLEGLYVSNFAFPIISTQREKVIKELTENEVECRPLICGSLGEQPMYVKRYGKLMLPNASFIKKHGMYVPNHHLLSDEDIRKIAEIIINAKSTD
;
A
#
# COMPACT_ATOMS: atom_id res chain seq x y z
N MET A 1 -18.73 11.46 18.84
CA MET A 1 -17.40 11.60 18.17
C MET A 1 -17.43 10.85 16.86
N ILE A 2 -17.12 11.54 15.76
CA ILE A 2 -16.98 10.95 14.42
C ILE A 2 -15.54 10.49 14.29
N LYS A 3 -15.33 9.15 14.27
CA LYS A 3 -14.00 8.55 14.22
C LYS A 3 -13.44 8.57 12.80
N LEU A 4 -12.12 8.52 12.68
CA LEU A 4 -11.45 8.47 11.39
C LEU A 4 -11.63 7.14 10.68
N ALA A 5 -11.64 6.04 11.43
CA ALA A 5 -11.86 4.69 10.95
C ALA A 5 -12.84 3.95 11.85
N GLU A 6 -13.63 3.09 11.24
CA GLU A 6 -14.55 2.19 11.91
C GLU A 6 -14.35 0.74 11.47
N ALA A 7 -14.68 -0.20 12.36
CA ALA A 7 -14.53 -1.60 12.09
C ALA A 7 -15.39 -2.06 10.90
N THR A 8 -14.79 -2.76 9.95
CA THR A 8 -15.51 -3.43 8.87
C THR A 8 -16.00 -4.82 9.28
N ASN A 9 -15.40 -5.39 10.32
CA ASN A 9 -15.86 -6.62 10.96
C ASN A 9 -17.07 -6.31 11.85
N ASP A 10 -18.24 -6.77 11.45
CA ASP A 10 -19.48 -6.59 12.21
C ASP A 10 -19.75 -7.78 13.16
N LYS A 11 -20.87 -7.69 13.88
CA LYS A 11 -21.29 -8.74 14.81
C LYS A 11 -21.42 -10.11 14.12
N HIS A 12 -21.93 -10.14 12.88
CA HIS A 12 -22.09 -11.39 12.14
C HIS A 12 -20.76 -12.05 11.77
N ASP A 13 -19.72 -11.24 11.51
CA ASP A 13 -18.38 -11.78 11.26
C ASP A 13 -17.80 -12.39 12.53
N LEU A 14 -17.96 -11.71 13.67
CA LEU A 14 -17.43 -12.19 14.95
C LEU A 14 -18.20 -13.40 15.48
N ASP A 15 -19.53 -13.43 15.34
CA ASP A 15 -20.34 -14.60 15.70
C ASP A 15 -19.94 -15.82 14.85
N ALA A 16 -19.80 -15.65 13.53
CA ALA A 16 -19.36 -16.72 12.63
C ALA A 16 -17.92 -17.17 12.92
N LEU A 17 -17.03 -16.26 13.28
CA LEU A 17 -15.67 -16.59 13.70
C LEU A 17 -15.68 -17.44 14.98
N SER A 18 -16.50 -17.05 15.97
CA SER A 18 -16.65 -17.79 17.22
C SER A 18 -17.18 -19.21 16.99
N GLU A 19 -18.21 -19.36 16.12
CA GLU A 19 -18.74 -20.65 15.73
C GLU A 19 -17.68 -21.53 15.04
N TRP A 20 -16.95 -20.95 14.07
CA TRP A 20 -15.89 -21.67 13.36
C TRP A 20 -14.78 -22.14 14.31
N ILE A 21 -14.32 -21.28 15.24
CA ILE A 21 -13.28 -21.63 16.22
C ILE A 21 -13.75 -22.73 17.16
N SER A 22 -15.04 -22.77 17.53
CA SER A 22 -15.59 -23.80 18.41
C SER A 22 -15.51 -25.23 17.83
N GLY A 23 -15.35 -25.33 16.50
CA GLY A 23 -15.07 -26.60 15.80
C GLY A 23 -13.61 -27.07 15.89
N TYR A 24 -12.74 -26.37 16.64
CA TYR A 24 -11.32 -26.67 16.77
C TYR A 24 -10.56 -26.80 15.43
N PRO A 25 -10.71 -25.85 14.48
CA PRO A 25 -10.05 -25.93 13.19
C PRO A 25 -8.55 -25.69 13.33
N ARG A 26 -7.82 -26.01 12.26
CA ARG A 26 -6.43 -25.55 12.12
C ARG A 26 -6.42 -24.03 11.98
N LEU A 27 -5.66 -23.34 12.83
CA LEU A 27 -5.60 -21.86 12.87
C LEU A 27 -4.44 -21.27 12.08
N THR A 28 -3.34 -22.03 11.93
CA THR A 28 -2.19 -21.58 11.11
C THR A 28 -2.53 -21.69 9.62
N GLN A 29 -1.65 -21.17 8.77
CA GLN A 29 -1.82 -21.20 7.31
C GLN A 29 -2.27 -22.60 6.81
N GLY A 30 -3.38 -22.64 6.06
CA GLY A 30 -3.98 -23.85 5.54
C GLY A 30 -4.90 -23.57 4.33
N ASP A 31 -6.00 -24.30 4.24
CA ASP A 31 -6.87 -24.26 3.07
C ASP A 31 -7.71 -22.98 2.96
N LEU A 32 -8.07 -22.36 4.09
CA LEU A 32 -8.76 -21.06 4.03
C LEU A 32 -7.84 -19.97 3.50
N THR A 33 -6.56 -20.01 3.84
CA THR A 33 -5.57 -19.09 3.28
C THR A 33 -5.46 -19.23 1.77
N LYS A 34 -5.39 -20.45 1.24
CA LYS A 34 -5.37 -20.68 -0.22
C LYS A 34 -6.64 -20.18 -0.90
N LYS A 35 -7.80 -20.42 -0.29
CA LYS A 35 -9.07 -19.93 -0.80
C LYS A 35 -9.14 -18.40 -0.79
N TYR A 36 -8.66 -17.76 0.27
CA TYR A 36 -8.63 -16.31 0.37
C TYR A 36 -7.71 -15.68 -0.68
N GLU A 37 -6.53 -16.27 -0.91
CA GLU A 37 -5.61 -15.86 -1.97
C GLU A 37 -6.28 -15.99 -3.37
N ALA A 38 -7.00 -17.07 -3.64
CA ALA A 38 -7.72 -17.26 -4.89
C ALA A 38 -8.87 -16.25 -5.09
N GLU A 39 -9.75 -16.08 -4.09
CA GLU A 39 -10.85 -15.10 -4.17
C GLU A 39 -10.33 -13.65 -4.27
N TRP A 40 -9.17 -13.34 -3.67
CA TRP A 40 -8.52 -12.04 -3.84
C TRP A 40 -8.01 -11.85 -5.27
N SER A 41 -7.38 -12.88 -5.85
CA SER A 41 -6.94 -12.87 -7.24
C SER A 41 -8.10 -12.63 -8.20
N ASP A 42 -9.22 -13.31 -7.98
CA ASP A 42 -10.45 -13.14 -8.78
C ASP A 42 -11.01 -11.71 -8.66
N TYR A 43 -11.06 -11.16 -7.43
CA TYR A 43 -11.52 -9.79 -7.20
C TYR A 43 -10.64 -8.76 -7.91
N LEU A 44 -9.33 -8.90 -7.81
CA LEU A 44 -8.38 -7.95 -8.37
C LEU A 44 -8.23 -8.11 -9.89
N GLY A 45 -8.43 -9.31 -10.43
CA GLY A 45 -8.19 -9.65 -11.82
C GLY A 45 -6.71 -9.95 -12.10
N ILE A 46 -6.02 -10.61 -11.16
CA ILE A 46 -4.60 -10.97 -11.24
C ILE A 46 -4.41 -12.48 -11.04
N LYS A 47 -3.29 -13.03 -11.53
CA LYS A 47 -3.08 -14.49 -11.48
C LYS A 47 -2.76 -15.03 -10.10
N ASN A 48 -1.93 -14.31 -9.34
CA ASN A 48 -1.40 -14.80 -8.07
C ASN A 48 -1.53 -13.75 -6.99
N SER A 49 -2.03 -14.19 -5.83
CA SER A 49 -2.06 -13.41 -4.59
C SER A 49 -1.43 -14.24 -3.48
N ILE A 50 -0.61 -13.61 -2.66
CA ILE A 50 0.14 -14.24 -1.58
C ILE A 50 -0.17 -13.48 -0.30
N SER A 51 -0.92 -14.10 0.62
CA SER A 51 -1.28 -13.48 1.89
C SER A 51 -0.11 -13.49 2.87
N VAL A 52 0.05 -12.38 3.57
CA VAL A 52 1.10 -12.14 4.57
C VAL A 52 0.51 -11.51 5.83
N ASN A 53 1.31 -11.41 6.89
CA ASN A 53 0.84 -10.96 8.21
C ASN A 53 0.62 -9.43 8.32
N SER A 54 1.06 -8.64 7.34
CA SER A 54 0.80 -7.18 7.30
C SER A 54 1.15 -6.57 5.93
N GLY A 55 0.60 -5.38 5.62
CA GLY A 55 1.04 -4.59 4.47
C GLY A 55 2.53 -4.22 4.51
N SER A 56 3.06 -3.97 5.72
CA SER A 56 4.50 -3.70 5.90
C SER A 56 5.37 -4.87 5.48
N SER A 57 4.97 -6.10 5.86
CA SER A 57 5.65 -7.31 5.40
C SER A 57 5.47 -7.54 3.91
N ALA A 58 4.34 -7.15 3.35
CA ALA A 58 4.12 -7.22 1.91
C ALA A 58 5.13 -6.36 1.15
N ASN A 59 5.33 -5.10 1.56
CA ASN A 59 6.33 -4.22 0.96
C ASN A 59 7.77 -4.74 1.10
N LEU A 60 8.10 -5.27 2.28
CA LEU A 60 9.41 -5.88 2.51
C LEU A 60 9.67 -7.07 1.57
N LEU A 61 8.71 -8.00 1.49
CA LEU A 61 8.85 -9.19 0.66
C LEU A 61 8.78 -8.87 -0.83
N MET A 62 7.99 -7.89 -1.24
CA MET A 62 7.95 -7.40 -2.63
C MET A 62 9.33 -6.95 -3.10
N LEU A 63 10.00 -6.09 -2.32
CA LEU A 63 11.37 -5.64 -2.65
C LEU A 63 12.40 -6.77 -2.51
N TYR A 64 12.31 -7.59 -1.47
CA TYR A 64 13.24 -8.70 -1.28
C TYR A 64 13.12 -9.75 -2.39
N SER A 65 11.92 -9.96 -2.94
CA SER A 65 11.74 -10.88 -4.06
C SER A 65 12.46 -10.44 -5.34
N LEU A 66 12.65 -9.13 -5.55
CA LEU A 66 13.46 -8.60 -6.65
C LEU A 66 14.96 -8.89 -6.44
N ILE A 67 15.41 -8.85 -5.18
CA ILE A 67 16.81 -9.21 -4.85
C ILE A 67 17.02 -10.70 -5.07
N GLU A 68 16.15 -11.55 -4.57
CA GLU A 68 16.23 -13.01 -4.77
C GLU A 68 16.10 -13.42 -6.23
N ALA A 69 15.39 -12.63 -7.03
CA ALA A 69 15.26 -12.83 -8.47
C ALA A 69 16.50 -12.37 -9.27
N GLY A 70 17.42 -11.63 -8.65
CA GLY A 70 18.58 -11.01 -9.31
C GLY A 70 18.25 -9.74 -10.11
N ASP A 71 17.06 -9.17 -9.93
CA ASP A 71 16.63 -7.95 -10.62
C ASP A 71 17.10 -6.68 -9.88
N LEU A 72 17.35 -6.80 -8.57
CA LEU A 72 18.00 -5.80 -7.72
C LEU A 72 19.14 -6.44 -6.93
N GLU A 73 20.10 -5.61 -6.53
CA GLU A 73 21.17 -5.98 -5.59
C GLU A 73 21.36 -4.87 -4.54
N PRO A 74 21.87 -5.19 -3.33
CA PRO A 74 22.22 -4.18 -2.34
C PRO A 74 23.08 -3.06 -2.96
N GLY A 75 22.73 -1.80 -2.68
CA GLY A 75 23.33 -0.62 -3.31
C GLY A 75 22.63 -0.13 -4.57
N ASP A 76 21.66 -0.86 -5.11
CA ASP A 76 20.77 -0.34 -6.15
C ASP A 76 19.78 0.68 -5.60
N SER A 77 19.31 1.58 -6.46
CA SER A 77 18.40 2.66 -6.05
C SER A 77 16.95 2.38 -6.45
N VAL A 78 16.05 2.75 -5.55
CA VAL A 78 14.60 2.67 -5.72
C VAL A 78 13.98 4.04 -5.49
N ILE A 79 13.17 4.52 -6.45
CA ILE A 79 12.40 5.76 -6.27
C ILE A 79 11.13 5.44 -5.47
N VAL A 80 10.83 6.30 -4.50
CA VAL A 80 9.65 6.21 -3.64
C VAL A 80 9.08 7.62 -3.40
N PRO A 81 7.74 7.79 -3.26
CA PRO A 81 7.16 9.11 -2.98
C PRO A 81 7.66 9.69 -1.66
N ALA A 82 7.93 10.98 -1.64
CA ALA A 82 8.24 11.70 -0.41
C ALA A 82 7.02 11.84 0.51
N LEU A 83 5.81 11.89 -0.06
CA LEU A 83 4.54 11.82 0.67
C LEU A 83 4.06 10.37 0.66
N SER A 84 4.37 9.64 1.72
CA SER A 84 4.01 8.23 1.84
C SER A 84 4.08 7.76 3.29
N TRP A 85 3.80 6.48 3.52
CA TRP A 85 3.98 5.87 4.83
C TRP A 85 5.42 5.36 5.01
N SER A 86 5.84 5.19 6.26
CA SER A 86 7.21 4.76 6.58
C SER A 86 7.58 3.39 5.99
N THR A 87 6.61 2.54 5.72
CA THR A 87 6.80 1.18 5.21
C THR A 87 7.04 1.09 3.70
N ASP A 88 6.98 2.22 2.99
CA ASP A 88 7.45 2.31 1.61
C ASP A 88 8.96 2.60 1.55
N LEU A 89 9.46 3.31 2.55
CA LEU A 89 10.87 3.69 2.65
C LEU A 89 11.71 2.68 3.46
N ALA A 90 11.17 2.19 4.57
CA ALA A 90 11.93 1.37 5.51
C ALA A 90 12.50 0.08 4.89
N PRO A 91 11.76 -0.71 4.08
CA PRO A 91 12.30 -1.90 3.44
C PRO A 91 13.46 -1.62 2.49
N ILE A 92 13.45 -0.50 1.77
CA ILE A 92 14.55 -0.08 0.89
C ILE A 92 15.84 0.01 1.71
N ILE A 93 15.78 0.69 2.86
CA ILE A 93 16.92 0.86 3.76
C ILE A 93 17.32 -0.47 4.43
N GLN A 94 16.35 -1.26 4.88
CA GLN A 94 16.57 -2.54 5.57
C GLN A 94 17.26 -3.57 4.69
N LEU A 95 16.98 -3.54 3.39
CA LEU A 95 17.55 -4.45 2.40
C LEU A 95 18.87 -3.95 1.79
N GLY A 96 19.40 -2.83 2.29
CA GLY A 96 20.64 -2.26 1.76
C GLY A 96 20.50 -1.59 0.40
N LEU A 97 19.26 -1.31 -0.02
CA LEU A 97 18.98 -0.50 -1.20
C LEU A 97 19.05 1.00 -0.87
N LEU A 98 19.15 1.85 -1.87
CA LEU A 98 19.27 3.29 -1.73
C LEU A 98 17.95 3.99 -2.11
N PRO A 99 17.30 4.71 -1.21
CA PRO A 99 16.06 5.41 -1.50
C PRO A 99 16.29 6.71 -2.23
N ILE A 100 15.60 6.93 -3.33
CA ILE A 100 15.48 8.22 -4.01
C ILE A 100 14.08 8.75 -3.77
N LEU A 101 13.95 9.86 -3.01
CA LEU A 101 12.65 10.47 -2.75
C LEU A 101 12.23 11.34 -3.94
N CYS A 102 11.06 11.07 -4.48
CA CYS A 102 10.40 11.88 -5.48
C CYS A 102 9.34 12.76 -4.82
N ASP A 103 9.25 14.04 -5.20
CA ASP A 103 8.20 14.93 -4.71
C ASP A 103 6.81 14.44 -5.14
N CYS A 104 5.77 14.97 -4.54
CA CYS A 104 4.40 14.59 -4.83
C CYS A 104 3.69 15.65 -5.66
N ASN A 105 2.68 15.22 -6.41
CA ASN A 105 1.73 16.08 -7.10
C ASN A 105 0.74 16.68 -6.08
N MET A 106 0.40 17.96 -6.24
CA MET A 106 -0.53 18.66 -5.34
C MET A 106 -2.00 18.36 -5.60
N THR A 107 -2.33 17.72 -6.73
CA THR A 107 -3.71 17.44 -7.15
C THR A 107 -4.17 16.05 -6.70
N ASP A 108 -3.33 15.05 -6.93
CA ASP A 108 -3.64 13.63 -6.66
C ASP A 108 -2.74 13.01 -5.58
N PHE A 109 -1.82 13.79 -5.00
CA PHE A 109 -0.87 13.37 -3.97
C PHE A 109 0.06 12.22 -4.36
N SER A 110 0.00 11.74 -5.59
CA SER A 110 0.91 10.74 -6.14
C SER A 110 2.30 11.33 -6.44
N LEU A 111 3.18 10.55 -7.04
CA LEU A 111 4.46 11.05 -7.55
C LEU A 111 4.25 12.22 -8.51
N ASP A 112 5.05 13.27 -8.35
CA ASP A 112 5.21 14.30 -9.38
C ASP A 112 5.93 13.68 -10.58
N LEU A 113 5.21 13.48 -11.68
CA LEU A 113 5.70 12.74 -12.84
C LEU A 113 6.79 13.49 -13.60
N ASP A 114 6.83 14.82 -13.56
CA ASP A 114 7.91 15.62 -14.14
C ASP A 114 9.20 15.46 -13.30
N HIS A 115 9.05 15.44 -11.96
CA HIS A 115 10.18 15.17 -11.08
C HIS A 115 10.65 13.72 -11.18
N LEU A 116 9.74 12.76 -11.34
CA LEU A 116 10.06 11.34 -11.57
C LEU A 116 10.93 11.18 -12.81
N GLU A 117 10.51 11.75 -13.94
CA GLU A 117 11.24 11.69 -15.21
C GLU A 117 12.62 12.30 -15.09
N LYS A 118 12.72 13.47 -14.46
CA LYS A 118 14.01 14.11 -14.17
C LYS A 118 14.93 13.24 -13.30
N LEU A 119 14.41 12.60 -12.25
CA LEU A 119 15.21 11.70 -11.39
C LEU A 119 15.71 10.48 -12.15
N LEU A 120 14.92 9.96 -13.08
CA LEU A 120 15.30 8.80 -13.91
C LEU A 120 16.37 9.20 -14.94
N ASP A 121 16.29 10.38 -15.53
CA ASP A 121 17.28 10.91 -16.46
C ASP A 121 18.61 11.23 -15.78
N GLU A 122 18.57 12.00 -14.71
CA GLU A 122 19.75 12.54 -14.05
C GLU A 122 20.36 11.59 -13.01
N GLY A 123 19.54 10.73 -12.41
CA GLY A 123 19.88 9.93 -11.22
C GLY A 123 20.01 10.80 -9.97
N ALA A 124 20.21 10.16 -8.82
CA ALA A 124 20.47 10.83 -7.54
C ALA A 124 21.93 10.69 -7.13
N VAL A 125 22.42 11.68 -6.35
CA VAL A 125 23.78 11.68 -5.83
C VAL A 125 23.75 11.27 -4.36
N PHE A 126 24.52 10.25 -4.02
CA PHE A 126 24.74 9.78 -2.66
C PHE A 126 26.18 10.08 -2.22
N GLU A 127 26.37 10.35 -0.95
CA GLU A 127 27.71 10.50 -0.35
C GLU A 127 28.04 9.23 0.43
N GLU A 128 29.05 8.49 -0.02
CA GLU A 128 29.60 7.31 0.65
C GLU A 128 31.07 7.52 0.93
N GLN A 129 31.49 7.53 2.20
CA GLN A 129 32.90 7.67 2.61
C GLN A 129 33.62 8.85 1.90
N GLU A 130 32.98 10.02 1.88
CA GLU A 130 33.45 11.23 1.21
C GLU A 130 33.47 11.18 -0.33
N ILE A 131 32.94 10.11 -0.94
CA ILE A 131 32.81 9.97 -2.39
C ILE A 131 31.36 10.24 -2.79
N ARG A 132 31.19 11.06 -3.82
CA ARG A 132 29.86 11.31 -4.42
C ARG A 132 29.62 10.31 -5.54
N ILE A 133 28.64 9.44 -5.34
CA ILE A 133 28.25 8.42 -6.32
C ILE A 133 26.89 8.79 -6.90
N ARG A 134 26.81 8.87 -8.23
CA ARG A 134 25.53 9.04 -8.93
C ARG A 134 24.92 7.68 -9.22
N LYS A 135 23.70 7.46 -8.73
CA LYS A 135 22.92 6.22 -8.95
C LYS A 135 21.67 6.52 -9.77
N ARG A 136 21.36 5.65 -10.72
CA ARG A 136 20.07 5.63 -11.42
C ARG A 136 19.18 4.59 -10.77
N ALA A 137 17.89 4.89 -10.65
CA ALA A 137 16.95 3.95 -10.08
C ALA A 137 16.73 2.76 -11.00
N LYS A 138 16.58 1.57 -10.42
CA LYS A 138 16.19 0.34 -11.12
C LYS A 138 14.70 0.02 -10.91
N ALA A 139 14.09 0.55 -9.87
CA ALA A 139 12.65 0.38 -9.59
C ALA A 139 12.01 1.69 -9.11
N VAL A 140 10.71 1.79 -9.31
CA VAL A 140 9.85 2.87 -8.85
C VAL A 140 8.69 2.24 -8.08
N ILE A 141 8.44 2.71 -6.86
CA ILE A 141 7.24 2.39 -6.11
C ILE A 141 6.27 3.57 -6.26
N ILE A 142 5.09 3.32 -6.80
CA ILE A 142 3.99 4.29 -6.72
C ILE A 142 3.12 3.96 -5.51
N VAL A 143 2.63 5.01 -4.88
CA VAL A 143 1.68 4.91 -3.76
C VAL A 143 0.50 5.80 -4.10
N PRO A 144 -0.65 5.24 -4.43
CA PRO A 144 -1.89 5.98 -4.65
C PRO A 144 -2.46 6.45 -3.31
N VAL A 145 -1.85 7.53 -2.78
CA VAL A 145 -2.13 8.08 -1.44
C VAL A 145 -3.62 8.37 -1.27
N LEU A 146 -4.19 7.92 -0.14
CA LEU A 146 -5.60 8.06 0.21
C LEU A 146 -6.59 7.53 -0.85
N GLY A 147 -6.14 6.67 -1.76
CA GLY A 147 -6.98 6.12 -2.83
C GLY A 147 -7.08 6.98 -4.08
N PHE A 148 -6.33 8.08 -4.15
CA PHE A 148 -6.24 8.87 -5.37
C PHE A 148 -5.56 8.09 -6.49
N VAL A 149 -5.95 8.38 -7.72
CA VAL A 149 -5.52 7.64 -8.90
C VAL A 149 -4.55 8.49 -9.71
N PRO A 150 -3.28 8.12 -9.83
CA PRO A 150 -2.32 8.81 -10.68
C PRO A 150 -2.61 8.59 -12.17
N ASP A 151 -2.02 9.40 -13.04
CA ASP A 151 -2.02 9.15 -14.48
C ASP A 151 -1.18 7.91 -14.81
N MET A 152 -1.83 6.73 -14.77
CA MET A 152 -1.17 5.45 -14.98
C MET A 152 -0.62 5.28 -16.39
N GLU A 153 -1.20 5.93 -17.41
CA GLU A 153 -0.64 5.89 -18.77
C GLU A 153 0.72 6.58 -18.81
N ARG A 154 0.83 7.76 -18.19
CA ARG A 154 2.10 8.47 -18.10
C ARG A 154 3.11 7.73 -17.23
N VAL A 155 2.68 7.19 -16.08
CA VAL A 155 3.54 6.36 -15.22
C VAL A 155 4.14 5.20 -16.00
N LEU A 156 3.31 4.42 -16.70
CA LEU A 156 3.76 3.29 -17.51
C LEU A 156 4.70 3.73 -18.65
N SER A 157 4.39 4.83 -19.33
CA SER A 157 5.24 5.38 -20.39
C SER A 157 6.62 5.73 -19.87
N ILE A 158 6.71 6.45 -18.74
CA ILE A 158 7.99 6.82 -18.11
C ILE A 158 8.77 5.58 -17.71
N CYS A 159 8.15 4.64 -16.99
CA CYS A 159 8.82 3.42 -16.53
C CYS A 159 9.33 2.56 -17.68
N ASN A 160 8.56 2.41 -18.76
CA ASN A 160 8.95 1.65 -19.94
C ASN A 160 10.12 2.32 -20.69
N ASN A 161 10.07 3.65 -20.88
CA ASN A 161 11.12 4.41 -21.56
C ASN A 161 12.46 4.31 -20.83
N HIS A 162 12.44 4.32 -19.50
CA HIS A 162 13.63 4.20 -18.67
C HIS A 162 14.00 2.76 -18.29
N LYS A 163 13.17 1.78 -18.67
CA LYS A 163 13.36 0.35 -18.35
C LYS A 163 13.50 0.10 -16.85
N VAL A 164 12.69 0.77 -16.04
CA VAL A 164 12.64 0.59 -14.59
C VAL A 164 11.44 -0.27 -14.19
N ILE A 165 11.61 -1.04 -13.12
CA ILE A 165 10.56 -1.92 -12.59
C ILE A 165 9.52 -1.05 -11.88
N LEU A 166 8.25 -1.17 -12.27
CA LEU A 166 7.13 -0.50 -11.60
C LEU A 166 6.56 -1.42 -10.52
N LEU A 167 6.44 -0.91 -9.30
CA LEU A 167 5.81 -1.52 -8.14
C LEU A 167 4.67 -0.62 -7.63
N GLU A 168 3.60 -1.24 -7.11
CA GLU A 168 2.44 -0.51 -6.60
C GLU A 168 2.21 -0.82 -5.11
N ASP A 169 2.28 0.17 -4.23
CA ASP A 169 1.70 0.03 -2.88
C ASP A 169 0.26 0.57 -2.89
N CYS A 170 -0.69 -0.34 -2.92
CA CYS A 170 -2.13 -0.06 -2.95
C CYS A 170 -2.80 -0.21 -1.59
N CYS A 171 -2.07 -0.12 -0.47
CA CYS A 171 -2.63 -0.27 0.87
C CYS A 171 -3.76 0.74 1.15
N GLU A 172 -3.68 1.94 0.59
CA GLU A 172 -4.70 2.99 0.77
C GLU A 172 -5.69 3.11 -0.39
N SER A 173 -5.58 2.27 -1.44
CA SER A 173 -6.30 2.45 -2.70
C SER A 173 -7.07 1.21 -3.18
N LEU A 174 -7.35 0.26 -2.27
CA LEU A 174 -8.10 -0.95 -2.63
C LEU A 174 -9.46 -0.60 -3.24
N GLY A 175 -9.65 -0.99 -4.51
CA GLY A 175 -10.87 -0.71 -5.29
C GLY A 175 -10.83 0.60 -6.08
N SER A 176 -9.74 1.38 -6.04
CA SER A 176 -9.56 2.49 -6.98
C SER A 176 -9.20 1.98 -8.39
N GLU A 177 -9.66 2.71 -9.43
CA GLU A 177 -9.50 2.29 -10.81
C GLU A 177 -9.06 3.46 -11.70
N PHE A 178 -8.20 3.16 -12.67
CA PHE A 178 -7.84 4.02 -13.78
C PHE A 178 -8.42 3.46 -15.08
N LYS A 179 -9.34 4.18 -15.72
CA LYS A 179 -10.03 3.77 -16.97
C LYS A 179 -10.63 2.35 -16.89
N GLY A 180 -11.22 1.99 -15.74
CA GLY A 180 -11.85 0.69 -15.51
C GLY A 180 -10.90 -0.45 -15.15
N GLN A 181 -9.59 -0.19 -15.04
CA GLN A 181 -8.59 -1.13 -14.56
C GLN A 181 -8.22 -0.83 -13.11
N LYS A 182 -8.27 -1.81 -12.22
CA LYS A 182 -7.96 -1.65 -10.79
C LYS A 182 -6.50 -1.32 -10.57
N LEU A 183 -6.21 -0.38 -9.67
CA LEU A 183 -4.86 -0.18 -9.14
C LEU A 183 -4.37 -1.47 -8.46
N GLY A 184 -3.07 -1.72 -8.59
CA GLY A 184 -2.46 -2.98 -8.18
C GLY A 184 -2.36 -4.03 -9.30
N THR A 185 -2.72 -3.66 -10.54
CA THR A 185 -2.62 -4.54 -11.72
C THR A 185 -1.77 -3.97 -12.85
N PHE A 186 -1.13 -2.83 -12.64
CA PHE A 186 -0.31 -2.15 -13.65
C PHE A 186 1.17 -2.48 -13.54
N GLY A 187 1.69 -2.60 -12.33
CA GLY A 187 3.08 -2.92 -12.05
C GLY A 187 3.39 -4.42 -12.10
N VAL A 188 4.66 -4.75 -11.93
CA VAL A 188 5.14 -6.14 -11.85
C VAL A 188 4.59 -6.84 -10.62
N MET A 189 4.51 -6.11 -9.52
CA MET A 189 3.92 -6.55 -8.26
C MET A 189 3.17 -5.41 -7.59
N SER A 190 2.19 -5.77 -6.77
CA SER A 190 1.47 -4.84 -5.91
C SER A 190 1.26 -5.37 -4.51
N THR A 191 1.07 -4.45 -3.56
CA THR A 191 0.84 -4.78 -2.15
C THR A 191 -0.43 -4.12 -1.63
N PHE A 192 -1.05 -4.78 -0.65
CA PHE A 192 -2.26 -4.30 0.02
C PHE A 192 -2.18 -4.59 1.52
N SER A 193 -2.89 -3.79 2.30
CA SER A 193 -3.05 -3.98 3.74
C SER A 193 -4.49 -4.29 4.09
N THR A 194 -4.67 -5.19 5.04
CA THR A 194 -5.97 -5.50 5.66
C THR A 194 -5.93 -5.26 7.18
N PHE A 195 -5.10 -4.29 7.60
CA PHE A 195 -5.11 -3.77 8.95
C PHE A 195 -6.45 -3.09 9.27
N PHE A 196 -6.80 -3.02 10.54
CA PHE A 196 -8.08 -2.48 11.04
C PHE A 196 -8.52 -1.16 10.37
N GLY A 197 -7.61 -0.24 10.12
CA GLY A 197 -7.93 1.09 9.57
C GLY A 197 -8.17 1.14 8.06
N HIS A 198 -7.94 0.05 7.32
CA HIS A 198 -8.04 0.01 5.86
C HIS A 198 -9.47 -0.28 5.35
N HIS A 199 -9.61 -0.50 4.05
CA HIS A 199 -10.90 -0.71 3.39
C HIS A 199 -11.65 -1.93 3.92
N ILE A 200 -10.93 -3.00 4.18
CA ILE A 200 -11.40 -4.22 4.86
C ILE A 200 -10.38 -4.66 5.90
N SER A 201 -10.81 -5.42 6.90
CA SER A 201 -9.93 -5.82 7.99
C SER A 201 -9.91 -7.32 8.23
N THR A 202 -8.70 -7.88 8.29
CA THR A 202 -8.42 -9.21 8.84
C THR A 202 -7.75 -9.11 10.22
N ILE A 203 -7.99 -8.00 10.94
CA ILE A 203 -7.31 -7.55 12.17
C ILE A 203 -5.92 -7.01 11.80
N GLU A 204 -5.00 -7.88 11.51
CA GLU A 204 -3.71 -7.65 10.85
C GLU A 204 -3.65 -8.51 9.59
N GLY A 205 -3.02 -8.03 8.53
CA GLY A 205 -2.85 -8.78 7.30
C GLY A 205 -2.36 -7.92 6.14
N GLY A 206 -1.91 -8.60 5.11
CA GLY A 206 -1.50 -7.99 3.84
C GLY A 206 -1.59 -9.00 2.71
N MET A 207 -1.47 -8.48 1.49
CA MET A 207 -1.47 -9.28 0.27
C MET A 207 -0.39 -8.76 -0.67
N ILE A 208 0.32 -9.67 -1.33
CA ILE A 208 1.21 -9.36 -2.46
C ILE A 208 0.62 -10.00 -3.70
N CYS A 209 0.52 -9.24 -4.79
CA CYS A 209 -0.11 -9.69 -6.01
C CYS A 209 0.85 -9.58 -7.19
N THR A 210 0.82 -10.57 -8.09
CA THR A 210 1.64 -10.57 -9.30
C THR A 210 1.07 -11.47 -10.40
N ASN A 211 1.31 -11.11 -11.65
CA ASN A 211 1.03 -11.97 -12.80
C ASN A 211 2.20 -12.88 -13.16
N ASP A 212 3.39 -12.63 -12.60
CA ASP A 212 4.62 -13.34 -12.92
C ASP A 212 4.80 -14.59 -12.04
N SER A 213 4.98 -15.74 -12.66
CA SER A 213 5.18 -17.02 -11.98
C SER A 213 6.52 -17.11 -11.25
N LYS A 214 7.58 -16.44 -11.75
CA LYS A 214 8.90 -16.35 -11.10
C LYS A 214 8.76 -15.69 -9.72
N TYR A 215 8.14 -14.51 -9.66
CA TYR A 215 7.94 -13.82 -8.39
C TYR A 215 6.97 -14.55 -7.47
N ASN A 216 5.91 -15.17 -8.01
CA ASN A 216 5.00 -15.99 -7.19
C ASN A 216 5.74 -17.15 -6.49
N LYS A 217 6.62 -17.88 -7.22
CA LYS A 217 7.44 -18.95 -6.63
C LYS A 217 8.34 -18.43 -5.52
N ILE A 218 9.07 -17.34 -5.78
CA ILE A 218 9.98 -16.71 -4.81
C ILE A 218 9.20 -16.23 -3.57
N LEU A 219 8.12 -15.46 -3.75
CA LEU A 219 7.31 -14.89 -2.67
C LEU A 219 6.74 -15.96 -1.74
N ARG A 220 6.25 -17.09 -2.27
CA ARG A 220 5.76 -18.22 -1.47
C ARG A 220 6.85 -18.82 -0.60
N SER A 221 8.07 -18.90 -1.10
CA SER A 221 9.23 -19.40 -0.37
C SER A 221 9.70 -18.41 0.69
N ILE A 222 10.02 -17.17 0.32
CA ILE A 222 10.58 -16.17 1.24
C ILE A 222 9.59 -15.76 2.34
N ARG A 223 8.29 -15.84 2.09
CA ARG A 223 7.23 -15.65 3.10
C ARG A 223 7.37 -16.61 4.27
N ALA A 224 7.86 -17.81 4.00
CA ALA A 224 7.88 -18.95 4.92
C ALA A 224 9.27 -19.59 4.97
N HIS A 225 10.24 -18.92 5.55
CA HIS A 225 11.59 -19.40 5.87
C HIS A 225 12.47 -19.77 4.67
N GLY A 226 12.03 -19.62 3.43
CA GLY A 226 12.72 -20.12 2.23
C GLY A 226 12.34 -21.56 1.86
N TRP A 227 11.24 -22.11 2.39
CA TRP A 227 10.72 -23.44 2.05
C TRP A 227 10.07 -23.51 0.68
N GLY A 228 10.16 -24.67 0.04
CA GLY A 228 9.39 -25.00 -1.16
C GLY A 228 8.01 -25.62 -0.92
N ARG A 229 7.49 -25.62 0.31
CA ARG A 229 6.24 -26.32 0.68
C ARG A 229 4.98 -25.79 -0.03
N ASP A 230 4.97 -24.49 -0.34
CA ASP A 230 3.84 -23.82 -1.00
C ASP A 230 4.02 -23.74 -2.53
N TRP A 231 5.04 -24.40 -3.09
CA TRP A 231 5.25 -24.55 -4.51
C TRP A 231 4.36 -25.64 -5.11
N THR A 232 4.19 -25.62 -6.43
CA THR A 232 3.53 -26.73 -7.15
C THR A 232 4.38 -27.99 -7.06
N GLU A 233 3.75 -29.16 -7.26
CA GLU A 233 4.49 -30.44 -7.27
C GLU A 233 5.61 -30.46 -8.34
N GLU A 234 5.36 -29.84 -9.49
CA GLU A 234 6.34 -29.71 -10.57
C GLU A 234 7.55 -28.88 -10.11
N GLN A 235 7.32 -27.70 -9.55
CA GLN A 235 8.36 -26.83 -9.00
C GLN A 235 9.15 -27.50 -7.88
N GLN A 236 8.50 -28.28 -7.01
CA GLN A 236 9.18 -29.02 -5.95
C GLN A 236 10.09 -30.10 -6.53
N LYS A 237 9.62 -30.84 -7.53
CA LYS A 237 10.43 -31.89 -8.19
C LYS A 237 11.63 -31.32 -8.94
N GLU A 238 11.46 -30.19 -9.63
CA GLU A 238 12.59 -29.50 -10.30
C GLU A 238 13.70 -29.15 -9.31
N GLU A 239 13.37 -28.50 -8.20
CA GLU A 239 14.34 -28.10 -7.17
C GLU A 239 14.97 -29.31 -6.46
N GLN A 240 14.18 -30.36 -6.19
CA GLN A 240 14.72 -31.59 -5.61
C GLN A 240 15.76 -32.24 -6.54
N LEU A 241 15.51 -32.26 -7.82
CA LEU A 241 16.46 -32.79 -8.82
C LEU A 241 17.70 -31.91 -8.93
N GLU A 242 17.54 -30.60 -8.98
CA GLU A 242 18.65 -29.64 -9.11
C GLU A 242 19.61 -29.75 -7.91
N TRP A 243 19.07 -29.83 -6.69
CA TRP A 243 19.86 -29.85 -5.46
C TRP A 243 20.15 -31.26 -4.93
N GLY A 244 19.68 -32.31 -5.58
CA GLY A 244 19.87 -33.70 -5.13
C GLY A 244 19.18 -34.01 -3.78
N VAL A 245 18.03 -33.36 -3.53
CA VAL A 245 17.28 -33.49 -2.28
C VAL A 245 16.29 -34.64 -2.37
N SER A 246 16.27 -35.54 -1.36
CA SER A 246 15.29 -36.62 -1.30
C SER A 246 13.87 -36.09 -1.03
N GLU A 247 12.85 -36.86 -1.42
CA GLU A 247 11.44 -36.52 -1.14
C GLU A 247 11.19 -36.37 0.37
N PHE A 248 11.87 -37.19 1.18
CA PHE A 248 11.77 -37.13 2.64
C PHE A 248 12.34 -35.81 3.20
N ASP A 249 13.50 -35.37 2.71
CA ASP A 249 14.19 -34.18 3.20
C ASP A 249 13.61 -32.89 2.63
N ALA A 250 12.93 -32.93 1.50
CA ALA A 250 12.41 -31.77 0.80
C ALA A 250 11.50 -30.89 1.67
N SER A 251 10.74 -31.52 2.58
CA SER A 251 9.84 -30.80 3.50
C SER A 251 10.57 -29.94 4.55
N PHE A 252 11.87 -30.14 4.73
CA PHE A 252 12.76 -29.38 5.63
C PHE A 252 13.95 -28.77 4.91
N THR A 253 13.91 -28.70 3.58
CA THR A 253 14.93 -28.02 2.78
C THR A 253 14.55 -26.56 2.59
N PHE A 254 15.53 -25.67 2.77
CA PHE A 254 15.40 -24.23 2.57
C PHE A 254 16.18 -23.86 1.33
N TYR A 255 15.48 -23.47 0.27
CA TYR A 255 16.05 -23.20 -1.04
C TYR A 255 16.54 -21.76 -1.19
N THR A 256 16.08 -20.87 -0.31
CA THR A 256 16.52 -19.47 -0.25
C THR A 256 16.48 -18.94 1.19
N VAL A 257 17.01 -17.75 1.39
CA VAL A 257 16.89 -17.05 2.68
C VAL A 257 15.49 -16.43 2.76
N GLY A 258 14.74 -16.72 3.82
CA GLY A 258 13.37 -16.24 3.94
C GLY A 258 13.03 -15.73 5.33
N PHE A 259 11.80 -15.22 5.45
CA PHE A 259 11.24 -14.66 6.67
C PHE A 259 10.12 -15.56 7.23
N ASN A 260 9.55 -15.18 8.35
CA ASN A 260 8.29 -15.74 8.82
C ASN A 260 7.21 -14.64 8.81
N CYS A 261 6.66 -14.38 7.62
CA CYS A 261 5.63 -13.39 7.38
C CYS A 261 4.28 -14.02 6.99
N ARG A 262 4.06 -15.27 7.37
CA ARG A 262 2.84 -16.01 7.03
C ARG A 262 1.60 -15.38 7.66
N SER A 263 0.52 -15.35 6.89
CA SER A 263 -0.84 -15.17 7.38
C SER A 263 -1.36 -16.47 8.05
N THR A 264 -2.55 -16.43 8.59
CA THR A 264 -3.21 -17.56 9.27
C THR A 264 -4.59 -17.82 8.68
N ASP A 265 -5.12 -19.04 8.88
CA ASP A 265 -6.49 -19.36 8.49
C ASP A 265 -7.54 -18.55 9.29
N LEU A 266 -7.18 -18.07 10.48
CA LEU A 266 -8.04 -17.15 11.24
C LEU A 266 -8.20 -15.82 10.50
N GLN A 267 -7.11 -15.23 9.98
CA GLN A 267 -7.14 -14.02 9.17
C GLN A 267 -7.87 -14.28 7.84
N ALA A 268 -7.61 -15.41 7.20
CA ALA A 268 -8.25 -15.80 5.95
C ALA A 268 -9.77 -16.01 6.11
N PHE A 269 -10.22 -16.55 7.25
CA PHE A 269 -11.65 -16.68 7.55
C PHE A 269 -12.34 -15.31 7.53
N LEU A 270 -11.78 -14.35 8.22
CA LEU A 270 -12.28 -12.96 8.19
C LEU A 270 -12.17 -12.37 6.78
N GLY A 271 -11.03 -12.53 6.11
CA GLY A 271 -10.77 -12.01 4.78
C GLY A 271 -11.78 -12.45 3.73
N LEU A 272 -12.15 -13.72 3.71
CA LEU A 272 -13.19 -14.27 2.82
C LEU A 272 -14.58 -13.63 3.05
N ARG A 273 -14.89 -13.26 4.28
CA ARG A 273 -16.12 -12.56 4.62
C ARG A 273 -16.05 -11.08 4.23
N GLN A 274 -14.89 -10.46 4.45
CA GLN A 274 -14.65 -9.06 4.13
C GLN A 274 -14.63 -8.80 2.62
N LEU A 275 -14.07 -9.71 1.81
CA LEU A 275 -14.10 -9.60 0.34
C LEU A 275 -15.53 -9.51 -0.21
N LYS A 276 -16.49 -10.21 0.41
CA LYS A 276 -17.92 -10.14 0.02
C LYS A 276 -18.55 -8.78 0.30
N LYS A 277 -18.03 -8.04 1.29
CA LYS A 277 -18.51 -6.70 1.66
C LYS A 277 -17.79 -5.60 0.87
N LEU A 278 -16.59 -5.89 0.37
CA LEU A 278 -15.69 -4.92 -0.24
C LEU A 278 -16.34 -4.07 -1.35
N PRO A 279 -17.12 -4.62 -2.30
CA PRO A 279 -17.75 -3.79 -3.35
C PRO A 279 -18.63 -2.67 -2.78
N LYS A 280 -19.45 -2.96 -1.76
CA LYS A 280 -20.30 -1.97 -1.11
C LYS A 280 -19.50 -0.93 -0.32
N ILE A 281 -18.41 -1.36 0.32
CA ILE A 281 -17.52 -0.45 1.07
C ILE A 281 -16.84 0.53 0.10
N VAL A 282 -16.33 0.04 -1.01
CA VAL A 282 -15.70 0.82 -2.08
C VAL A 282 -16.67 1.82 -2.68
N GLU A 283 -17.88 1.38 -3.02
CA GLU A 283 -18.95 2.24 -3.53
C GLU A 283 -19.28 3.37 -2.54
N LYS A 284 -19.49 3.04 -1.26
CA LYS A 284 -19.82 4.03 -0.23
C LYS A 284 -18.70 5.06 -0.02
N ARG A 285 -17.43 4.63 -0.03
CA ARG A 285 -16.27 5.54 0.06
C ARG A 285 -16.18 6.49 -1.15
N ASN A 286 -16.46 6.00 -2.35
CA ASN A 286 -16.52 6.83 -3.55
C ASN A 286 -17.69 7.84 -3.51
N GLU A 287 -18.89 7.42 -3.08
CA GLU A 287 -20.02 8.33 -2.89
C GLU A 287 -19.71 9.43 -1.88
N ASN A 288 -19.15 9.06 -0.71
CA ASN A 288 -18.77 10.01 0.33
C ASN A 288 -17.73 11.01 -0.21
N TYR A 289 -16.73 10.52 -0.95
CA TYR A 289 -15.72 11.35 -1.60
C TYR A 289 -16.35 12.41 -2.52
N LYS A 290 -17.27 12.01 -3.41
CA LYS A 290 -17.98 12.94 -4.29
C LYS A 290 -18.82 13.96 -3.52
N LYS A 291 -19.43 13.54 -2.41
CA LYS A 291 -20.18 14.46 -1.52
C LYS A 291 -19.27 15.51 -0.91
N TYR A 292 -18.09 15.14 -0.42
CA TYR A 292 -17.10 16.09 0.08
C TYR A 292 -16.66 17.08 -0.99
N LEU A 293 -16.34 16.62 -2.21
CA LEU A 293 -15.99 17.51 -3.33
C LEU A 293 -17.08 18.54 -3.59
N HIS A 294 -18.33 18.10 -3.70
CA HIS A 294 -19.47 18.96 -3.92
C HIS A 294 -19.67 19.99 -2.80
N LEU A 295 -19.67 19.55 -1.54
CA LEU A 295 -19.91 20.43 -0.39
C LEU A 295 -18.80 21.47 -0.19
N LEU A 296 -17.56 21.10 -0.49
CA LEU A 296 -16.39 21.97 -0.36
C LEU A 296 -16.11 22.82 -1.62
N GLY A 297 -16.96 22.72 -2.65
CA GLY A 297 -16.78 23.45 -3.91
C GLY A 297 -15.50 23.08 -4.66
N MET A 298 -15.05 21.84 -4.51
CA MET A 298 -13.86 21.31 -5.20
C MET A 298 -14.24 20.71 -6.54
N SER A 299 -13.32 20.76 -7.50
CA SER A 299 -13.51 20.15 -8.82
C SER A 299 -13.63 18.62 -8.71
N ASP A 300 -14.54 18.04 -9.47
CA ASP A 300 -14.80 16.60 -9.57
C ASP A 300 -14.30 16.02 -10.92
N ASN A 301 -13.20 16.56 -11.46
CA ASN A 301 -12.65 16.02 -12.71
C ASN A 301 -12.15 14.57 -12.49
N LEU A 302 -13.11 13.64 -12.57
CA LEU A 302 -12.93 12.20 -12.33
C LEU A 302 -13.12 11.39 -13.62
N GLU A 303 -12.99 12.00 -14.80
CA GLU A 303 -13.16 11.29 -16.06
C GLU A 303 -12.16 10.12 -16.15
N GLY A 304 -12.69 8.90 -16.28
CA GLY A 304 -11.88 7.68 -16.29
C GLY A 304 -11.30 7.26 -14.95
N LEU A 305 -11.61 7.95 -13.85
CA LEU A 305 -11.10 7.64 -12.52
C LEU A 305 -12.21 7.14 -11.59
N TYR A 306 -11.94 6.07 -10.88
CA TYR A 306 -12.77 5.63 -9.75
C TYR A 306 -11.96 5.70 -8.46
N VAL A 307 -12.33 6.60 -7.55
CA VAL A 307 -11.58 6.87 -6.32
C VAL A 307 -12.22 6.14 -5.14
N SER A 308 -11.62 5.05 -4.70
CA SER A 308 -11.96 4.38 -3.44
C SER A 308 -11.23 5.11 -2.30
N ASN A 309 -11.75 6.27 -1.91
CA ASN A 309 -11.05 7.19 -1.03
C ASN A 309 -10.91 6.66 0.40
N PHE A 310 -9.67 6.51 0.84
CA PHE A 310 -9.33 6.03 2.19
C PHE A 310 -9.75 7.01 3.28
N ALA A 311 -9.43 8.28 3.10
CA ALA A 311 -9.80 9.40 3.95
C ALA A 311 -9.77 10.69 3.13
N PHE A 312 -10.53 11.71 3.50
CA PHE A 312 -10.65 12.91 2.70
C PHE A 312 -9.59 13.95 3.06
N PRO A 313 -8.71 14.34 2.12
CA PRO A 313 -7.63 15.28 2.38
C PRO A 313 -8.11 16.73 2.43
N ILE A 314 -7.52 17.49 3.33
CA ILE A 314 -7.72 18.93 3.45
C ILE A 314 -6.35 19.62 3.47
N ILE A 315 -6.17 20.57 2.57
CA ILE A 315 -5.02 21.49 2.56
C ILE A 315 -5.50 22.86 3.02
N SER A 316 -4.88 23.41 4.05
CA SER A 316 -5.23 24.72 4.59
C SER A 316 -4.03 25.44 5.21
N THR A 317 -3.83 26.71 4.84
CA THR A 317 -2.86 27.59 5.53
C THR A 317 -3.28 27.87 6.97
N GLN A 318 -4.58 27.71 7.28
CA GLN A 318 -5.16 27.82 8.63
C GLN A 318 -5.31 26.45 9.29
N ARG A 319 -4.41 25.51 9.01
CA ARG A 319 -4.49 24.11 9.45
C ARG A 319 -4.79 23.97 10.95
N GLU A 320 -4.08 24.69 11.80
CA GLU A 320 -4.24 24.59 13.26
C GLU A 320 -5.63 25.01 13.72
N LYS A 321 -6.23 26.03 13.08
CA LYS A 321 -7.59 26.47 13.36
C LYS A 321 -8.61 25.40 12.95
N VAL A 322 -8.44 24.83 11.75
CA VAL A 322 -9.32 23.75 11.28
C VAL A 322 -9.24 22.53 12.19
N ILE A 323 -8.03 22.13 12.63
CA ILE A 323 -7.84 21.03 13.60
C ILE A 323 -8.57 21.31 14.90
N LYS A 324 -8.45 22.55 15.45
CA LYS A 324 -9.10 22.95 16.68
C LYS A 324 -10.63 22.83 16.55
N GLU A 325 -11.22 23.41 15.52
CA GLU A 325 -12.66 23.36 15.27
C GLU A 325 -13.18 21.93 15.09
N LEU A 326 -12.47 21.08 14.34
CA LEU A 326 -12.82 19.66 14.19
C LEU A 326 -12.79 18.94 15.54
N THR A 327 -11.74 19.16 16.36
CA THR A 327 -11.57 18.53 17.67
C THR A 327 -12.64 18.96 18.66
N GLU A 328 -12.97 20.25 18.74
CA GLU A 328 -14.02 20.81 19.60
C GLU A 328 -15.42 20.30 19.22
N ASN A 329 -15.62 19.93 17.94
CA ASN A 329 -16.85 19.32 17.45
C ASN A 329 -16.82 17.79 17.43
N GLU A 330 -15.86 17.17 18.11
CA GLU A 330 -15.71 15.71 18.23
C GLU A 330 -15.52 14.99 16.89
N VAL A 331 -14.78 15.59 15.95
CA VAL A 331 -14.37 14.97 14.68
C VAL A 331 -12.88 14.65 14.74
N GLU A 332 -12.54 13.37 14.56
CA GLU A 332 -11.14 12.94 14.50
C GLU A 332 -10.50 13.37 13.17
N CYS A 333 -9.28 13.91 13.23
CA CYS A 333 -8.46 14.21 12.05
C CYS A 333 -7.01 13.86 12.31
N ARG A 334 -6.21 13.73 11.26
CA ARG A 334 -4.76 13.40 11.34
C ARG A 334 -3.96 14.22 10.34
N PRO A 335 -2.63 14.36 10.55
CA PRO A 335 -1.73 14.86 9.52
C PRO A 335 -1.89 14.06 8.22
N LEU A 336 -1.72 14.70 7.06
CA LEU A 336 -1.83 14.00 5.79
C LEU A 336 -0.69 12.99 5.66
N ILE A 337 -1.02 11.73 5.85
CA ILE A 337 -0.12 10.59 5.95
C ILE A 337 1.00 10.88 6.96
N CYS A 338 2.28 10.78 6.60
CA CYS A 338 3.40 11.18 7.47
C CYS A 338 3.99 12.55 7.10
N GLY A 339 3.36 13.29 6.17
CA GLY A 339 3.96 14.48 5.55
C GLY A 339 5.16 14.11 4.69
N SER A 340 6.28 14.82 4.84
CA SER A 340 7.48 14.59 4.03
C SER A 340 8.42 13.55 4.67
N LEU A 341 8.63 12.41 4.02
CA LEU A 341 9.60 11.38 4.45
C LEU A 341 11.03 11.92 4.52
N GLY A 342 11.42 12.83 3.62
CA GLY A 342 12.74 13.47 3.62
C GLY A 342 13.02 14.34 4.85
N GLU A 343 11.97 14.66 5.61
CA GLU A 343 12.06 15.43 6.84
C GLU A 343 11.76 14.59 8.10
N GLN A 344 11.52 13.29 7.94
CA GLN A 344 11.31 12.39 9.09
C GLN A 344 12.66 12.02 9.73
N PRO A 345 12.72 11.90 11.07
CA PRO A 345 13.97 11.59 11.78
C PRO A 345 14.66 10.31 11.28
N MET A 346 13.90 9.31 10.84
CA MET A 346 14.45 8.05 10.31
C MET A 346 15.27 8.25 9.03
N TYR A 347 14.88 9.20 8.17
CA TYR A 347 15.60 9.55 6.96
C TYR A 347 16.75 10.52 7.27
N VAL A 348 16.43 11.59 8.02
CA VAL A 348 17.38 12.66 8.33
C VAL A 348 18.65 12.13 9.02
N LYS A 349 18.51 11.18 9.93
CA LYS A 349 19.66 10.56 10.65
C LYS A 349 20.63 9.82 9.72
N ARG A 350 20.19 9.38 8.54
CA ARG A 350 20.98 8.58 7.60
C ARG A 350 21.50 9.39 6.41
N TYR A 351 20.65 10.26 5.88
CA TYR A 351 20.87 10.91 4.59
C TYR A 351 20.90 12.44 4.67
N GLY A 352 20.71 13.00 5.88
CA GLY A 352 20.49 14.45 6.01
C GLY A 352 19.05 14.85 5.68
N LYS A 353 18.72 16.11 5.95
CA LYS A 353 17.37 16.64 5.69
C LYS A 353 17.19 16.94 4.20
N LEU A 354 16.16 16.36 3.60
CA LEU A 354 15.75 16.63 2.23
C LEU A 354 14.38 17.31 2.23
N MET A 355 14.33 18.55 1.78
CA MET A 355 13.09 19.32 1.63
C MET A 355 12.66 19.30 0.17
N LEU A 356 11.51 18.69 -0.09
CA LEU A 356 10.87 18.68 -1.41
C LEU A 356 9.66 19.62 -1.34
N PRO A 357 9.52 20.57 -2.27
CA PRO A 357 8.59 21.69 -2.13
C PRO A 357 7.15 21.28 -1.81
N ASN A 358 6.57 20.36 -2.58
CA ASN A 358 5.18 19.96 -2.40
C ASN A 358 4.98 19.11 -1.14
N ALA A 359 5.83 18.11 -0.91
CA ALA A 359 5.74 17.27 0.29
C ALA A 359 5.95 18.09 1.57
N SER A 360 6.87 19.07 1.58
CA SER A 360 7.08 19.99 2.70
C SER A 360 5.89 20.92 2.93
N PHE A 361 5.25 21.40 1.85
CA PHE A 361 4.02 22.18 1.93
C PHE A 361 2.87 21.36 2.53
N ILE A 362 2.68 20.13 2.05
CA ILE A 362 1.66 19.20 2.55
C ILE A 362 1.92 18.87 4.01
N LYS A 363 3.16 18.61 4.41
CA LYS A 363 3.53 18.38 5.81
C LYS A 363 3.06 19.52 6.73
N LYS A 364 3.18 20.75 6.26
CA LYS A 364 2.82 21.95 7.04
C LYS A 364 1.33 22.22 7.04
N HIS A 365 0.65 21.99 5.93
CA HIS A 365 -0.72 22.46 5.68
C HIS A 365 -1.74 21.34 5.48
N GLY A 366 -1.29 20.08 5.33
CA GLY A 366 -2.12 18.93 5.04
C GLY A 366 -2.64 18.22 6.28
N MET A 367 -3.88 17.78 6.20
CA MET A 367 -4.53 16.86 7.14
C MET A 367 -5.57 16.04 6.39
N TYR A 368 -6.14 15.03 7.03
CA TYR A 368 -7.28 14.31 6.48
C TYR A 368 -8.35 14.06 7.54
N VAL A 369 -9.59 13.96 7.07
CA VAL A 369 -10.80 13.74 7.85
C VAL A 369 -11.46 12.41 7.48
N PRO A 370 -12.41 11.89 8.28
CA PRO A 370 -13.04 10.60 8.04
C PRO A 370 -13.64 10.44 6.66
N ASN A 371 -13.42 9.27 6.07
CA ASN A 371 -14.17 8.77 4.91
C ASN A 371 -14.31 7.24 5.00
N HIS A 372 -15.12 6.74 5.94
CA HIS A 372 -15.40 5.32 6.08
C HIS A 372 -16.84 4.98 5.70
N HIS A 373 -17.09 3.67 5.54
CA HIS A 373 -18.35 3.13 5.04
C HIS A 373 -19.59 3.35 5.94
N LEU A 374 -19.38 3.71 7.22
CA LEU A 374 -20.46 3.99 8.18
C LEU A 374 -20.80 5.48 8.31
N LEU A 375 -20.12 6.38 7.62
CA LEU A 375 -20.46 7.80 7.65
C LEU A 375 -21.86 8.05 7.07
N SER A 376 -22.67 8.79 7.81
CA SER A 376 -23.93 9.31 7.31
C SER A 376 -23.72 10.58 6.47
N ASP A 377 -24.73 10.93 5.68
CA ASP A 377 -24.72 12.17 4.91
C ASP A 377 -24.70 13.41 5.83
N GLU A 378 -25.23 13.29 7.05
CA GLU A 378 -25.23 14.33 8.08
C GLU A 378 -23.82 14.53 8.65
N ASP A 379 -23.09 13.44 8.93
CA ASP A 379 -21.70 13.51 9.38
C ASP A 379 -20.82 14.23 8.34
N ILE A 380 -20.97 13.88 7.06
CA ILE A 380 -20.19 14.51 5.98
C ILE A 380 -20.52 16.00 5.86
N ARG A 381 -21.80 16.39 5.95
CA ARG A 381 -22.21 17.81 5.94
C ARG A 381 -21.63 18.55 7.15
N LYS A 382 -21.75 17.98 8.36
CA LYS A 382 -21.17 18.57 9.58
C LYS A 382 -19.68 18.83 9.43
N ILE A 383 -18.93 17.82 8.94
CA ILE A 383 -17.48 17.94 8.72
C ILE A 383 -17.16 19.06 7.72
N ALA A 384 -17.88 19.08 6.59
CA ALA A 384 -17.66 20.07 5.54
C ALA A 384 -17.97 21.51 6.04
N GLU A 385 -19.07 21.71 6.77
CA GLU A 385 -19.44 23.00 7.36
C GLU A 385 -18.39 23.51 8.36
N ILE A 386 -17.87 22.64 9.23
CA ILE A 386 -16.79 23.00 10.16
C ILE A 386 -15.56 23.49 9.37
N ILE A 387 -15.16 22.78 8.31
CA ILE A 387 -13.99 23.14 7.50
C ILE A 387 -14.21 24.48 6.79
N ILE A 388 -15.38 24.72 6.21
CA ILE A 388 -15.73 25.97 5.53
C ILE A 388 -15.70 27.13 6.51
N ASN A 389 -16.37 26.99 7.67
CA ASN A 389 -16.44 28.05 8.69
C ASN A 389 -15.06 28.38 9.25
N ALA A 390 -14.23 27.37 9.50
CA ALA A 390 -12.87 27.58 9.99
C ALA A 390 -11.98 28.33 8.99
N LYS A 391 -12.22 28.17 7.68
CA LYS A 391 -11.46 28.87 6.63
C LYS A 391 -11.98 30.28 6.33
N SER A 392 -13.25 30.57 6.60
CA SER A 392 -13.92 31.84 6.20
C SER A 392 -13.88 32.94 7.25
N THR A 393 -13.46 32.68 8.47
CA THR A 393 -13.36 33.68 9.55
C THR A 393 -11.96 34.28 9.61
N ASP A 394 -11.68 35.27 8.75
CA ASP A 394 -10.61 36.27 8.90
C ASP A 394 -11.22 37.62 9.28
#